data_e1adf1b4b22fe7af49928add9a77ab03
#
_entry.id   e1adf1b4b22fe7af49928add9a77ab03
#
_cell.length_a   1.000
_cell.length_b   1.000
_cell.length_c   1.000
_cell.angle_alpha   90.00
_cell.angle_beta   90.00
_cell.angle_gamma   90.00
#
_symmetry.space_group_name_H-M   'P 1'
#
loop_
_entity.id
_entity.type
_entity.pdbx_description
1 polymer ?
#
loop_
_entity_poly.entity_id
_entity_poly.type
_entity_poly.pdbx_seq_one_letter_code
_entity_poly.pdbx_strand_id
1 'polypeptide(L)'
;MCIRDRTLVTEKEASPESINEAMTKAARGELKGILDVNQKPLVSKDFNHNPHSSIFDVTQTQVIKGKFSRVLSWYDNEWGFSNRMCDTALQIAELI
;
A
#
# COMPACT_ATOMS: atom_id res chain seq x y z
N MET A 1 -2.97 -1.19 14.82
CA MET A 1 -3.34 -0.98 13.39
C MET A 1 -3.36 0.50 13.07
N CYS A 2 -2.74 0.88 11.99
CA CYS A 2 -2.61 2.26 11.56
C CYS A 2 -3.19 2.48 10.16
N ILE A 3 -3.62 3.71 9.93
CA ILE A 3 -4.12 4.17 8.64
C ILE A 3 -3.27 5.36 8.19
N ARG A 4 -2.93 5.40 6.92
CA ARG A 4 -2.24 6.53 6.30
C ARG A 4 -3.11 7.08 5.18
N ASP A 5 -3.45 8.34 5.32
CA ASP A 5 -4.17 9.12 4.33
C ASP A 5 -3.20 10.13 3.72
N ARG A 6 -3.18 10.24 2.41
CA ARG A 6 -2.28 11.16 1.71
C ARG A 6 -2.97 11.84 0.55
N THR A 7 -2.79 13.15 0.47
CA THR A 7 -3.21 13.94 -0.68
C THR A 7 -2.00 14.31 -1.53
N LEU A 8 -2.18 14.32 -2.84
CA LEU A 8 -1.14 14.55 -3.83
C LEU A 8 -1.63 15.51 -4.89
N VAL A 9 -0.75 16.40 -5.34
CA VAL A 9 -0.96 17.20 -6.55
C VAL A 9 0.04 16.70 -7.59
N THR A 10 -0.46 16.27 -8.75
CA THR A 10 0.37 15.69 -9.80
C THR A 10 0.43 16.60 -11.03
N GLU A 11 1.51 16.52 -11.79
CA GLU A 11 1.66 17.26 -13.05
C GLU A 11 0.70 16.73 -14.13
N LYS A 12 0.58 15.40 -14.21
CA LYS A 12 -0.29 14.73 -15.17
C LYS A 12 -1.62 14.40 -14.53
N GLU A 13 -2.66 14.40 -15.33
CA GLU A 13 -3.98 13.98 -14.89
C GLU A 13 -3.98 12.48 -14.55
N ALA A 14 -4.71 12.15 -13.51
CA ALA A 14 -4.92 10.78 -13.05
C ALA A 14 -6.40 10.54 -12.82
N SER A 15 -6.80 9.29 -12.81
CA SER A 15 -8.14 8.86 -12.43
C SER A 15 -8.05 7.86 -11.28
N PRO A 16 -9.15 7.65 -10.52
CA PRO A 16 -9.13 6.60 -9.50
C PRO A 16 -8.72 5.24 -10.09
N GLU A 17 -9.21 4.93 -11.28
CA GLU A 17 -8.91 3.68 -11.99
C GLU A 17 -7.43 3.56 -12.33
N SER A 18 -6.81 4.62 -12.85
CA SER A 18 -5.38 4.60 -13.22
C SER A 18 -4.48 4.45 -11.99
N ILE A 19 -4.83 5.09 -10.88
CA ILE A 19 -4.09 4.97 -9.62
C ILE A 19 -4.22 3.54 -9.07
N ASN A 20 -5.45 3.03 -9.02
CA ASN A 20 -5.72 1.68 -8.52
C ASN A 20 -5.02 0.61 -9.36
N GLU A 21 -4.99 0.78 -10.67
CA GLU A 21 -4.29 -0.12 -11.59
C GLU A 21 -2.78 -0.10 -11.36
N ALA A 22 -2.19 1.09 -11.22
CA ALA A 22 -0.76 1.23 -10.96
C ALA A 22 -0.35 0.57 -9.63
N MET A 23 -1.14 0.76 -8.59
CA MET A 23 -0.88 0.13 -7.28
C MET A 23 -1.03 -1.39 -7.34
N THR A 24 -2.05 -1.88 -8.04
CA THR A 24 -2.26 -3.32 -8.22
C THR A 24 -1.10 -3.95 -8.99
N LYS A 25 -0.63 -3.29 -10.05
CA LYS A 25 0.51 -3.75 -10.83
C LYS A 25 1.78 -3.82 -9.97
N ALA A 26 2.04 -2.79 -9.17
CA ALA A 26 3.19 -2.77 -8.27
C ALA A 26 3.12 -3.89 -7.22
N ALA A 27 1.94 -4.13 -6.65
CA ALA A 27 1.72 -5.17 -5.66
C ALA A 27 1.96 -6.58 -6.22
N ARG A 28 1.67 -6.79 -7.49
CA ARG A 28 1.90 -8.09 -8.16
C ARG A 28 3.32 -8.23 -8.71
N GLY A 29 4.04 -7.14 -8.89
CA GLY A 29 5.37 -7.07 -9.47
C GLY A 29 6.45 -6.70 -8.48
N GLU A 30 6.98 -5.49 -8.61
CA GLU A 30 8.14 -5.00 -7.87
C GLU A 30 7.97 -5.02 -6.34
N LEU A 31 6.74 -4.78 -5.86
CA LEU A 31 6.44 -4.70 -4.43
C LEU A 31 5.68 -5.91 -3.91
N LYS A 32 5.76 -7.02 -4.60
CA LYS A 32 5.14 -8.28 -4.17
C LYS A 32 5.66 -8.67 -2.78
N GLY A 33 4.72 -8.95 -1.86
CA GLY A 33 5.02 -9.27 -0.47
C GLY A 33 5.22 -8.05 0.43
N ILE A 34 5.34 -6.84 -0.15
CA ILE A 34 5.55 -5.59 0.59
C ILE A 34 4.28 -4.71 0.52
N LEU A 35 3.71 -4.60 -0.67
CA LEU A 35 2.46 -3.89 -0.92
C LEU A 35 1.36 -4.90 -1.22
N ASP A 36 0.22 -4.73 -0.58
CA ASP A 36 -1.01 -5.44 -0.90
C ASP A 36 -2.09 -4.45 -1.31
N VAL A 37 -3.14 -4.94 -1.92
CA VAL A 37 -4.26 -4.13 -2.41
C VAL A 37 -5.56 -4.70 -1.85
N ASN A 38 -6.34 -3.87 -1.17
CA ASN A 38 -7.63 -4.22 -0.63
C ASN A 38 -8.75 -3.68 -1.51
N GLN A 39 -9.66 -4.55 -1.92
CA GLN A 39 -10.83 -4.19 -2.73
C GLN A 39 -12.15 -4.28 -1.97
N LYS A 40 -12.09 -4.59 -0.68
CA LYS A 40 -13.28 -4.79 0.15
C LYS A 40 -13.41 -3.65 1.17
N PRO A 41 -14.64 -3.31 1.59
CA PRO A 41 -14.85 -2.30 2.64
C PRO A 41 -14.53 -2.88 4.03
N LEU A 42 -13.25 -3.05 4.31
CA LEU A 42 -12.75 -3.59 5.56
C LEU A 42 -12.38 -2.48 6.55
N VAL A 43 -12.22 -2.84 7.81
CA VAL A 43 -11.81 -1.95 8.89
C VAL A 43 -10.45 -2.36 9.43
N SER A 44 -9.84 -1.53 10.29
CA SER A 44 -8.47 -1.72 10.77
C SER A 44 -8.20 -3.09 11.38
N LYS A 45 -9.15 -3.65 12.11
CA LYS A 45 -9.01 -4.97 12.75
C LYS A 45 -8.79 -6.09 11.73
N ASP A 46 -9.35 -5.97 10.54
CA ASP A 46 -9.22 -6.98 9.48
C ASP A 46 -7.80 -7.09 8.94
N PHE A 47 -6.98 -6.06 9.16
CA PHE A 47 -5.58 -6.03 8.72
C PHE A 47 -4.60 -6.41 9.83
N ASN A 48 -5.09 -6.77 11.00
CA ASN A 48 -4.24 -7.19 12.11
C ASN A 48 -3.42 -8.44 11.71
N HIS A 49 -2.13 -8.40 11.97
CA HIS A 49 -1.17 -9.43 11.58
C HIS A 49 -1.02 -9.62 10.06
N ASN A 50 -1.40 -8.63 9.27
CA ASN A 50 -1.08 -8.65 7.85
C ASN A 50 0.42 -8.30 7.68
N PRO A 51 1.22 -9.16 7.01
CA PRO A 51 2.67 -8.98 6.94
C PRO A 51 3.12 -7.90 5.96
N HIS A 52 2.23 -7.36 5.14
CA HIS A 52 2.59 -6.33 4.17
C HIS A 52 2.89 -5.00 4.87
N SER A 53 3.85 -4.26 4.34
CA SER A 53 4.20 -2.93 4.87
C SER A 53 3.10 -1.91 4.62
N SER A 54 2.33 -2.07 3.55
CA SER A 54 1.22 -1.20 3.20
C SER A 54 0.14 -2.00 2.47
N ILE A 55 -1.11 -1.78 2.84
CA ILE A 55 -2.28 -2.36 2.17
C ILE A 55 -3.07 -1.19 1.59
N PHE A 56 -2.94 -0.99 0.28
CA PHE A 56 -3.61 0.10 -0.44
C PHE A 56 -5.10 -0.18 -0.55
N ASP A 57 -5.92 0.80 -0.17
CA ASP A 57 -7.37 0.65 -0.18
C ASP A 57 -7.96 1.31 -1.42
N VAL A 58 -8.30 0.52 -2.42
CA VAL A 58 -8.87 1.01 -3.67
C VAL A 58 -10.26 1.62 -3.49
N THR A 59 -10.96 1.27 -2.42
CA THR A 59 -12.31 1.80 -2.15
C THR A 59 -12.28 3.26 -1.71
N GLN A 60 -11.13 3.77 -1.31
CA GLN A 60 -10.95 5.11 -0.77
C GLN A 60 -10.20 6.06 -1.70
N THR A 61 -9.81 5.61 -2.88
CA THR A 61 -9.12 6.46 -3.85
C THR A 61 -10.07 7.51 -4.41
N GLN A 62 -9.69 8.78 -4.33
CA GLN A 62 -10.47 9.90 -4.85
C GLN A 62 -9.58 10.82 -5.68
N VAL A 63 -10.14 11.37 -6.74
CA VAL A 63 -9.45 12.35 -7.60
C VAL A 63 -10.39 13.51 -7.87
N ILE A 64 -9.91 14.73 -7.64
CA ILE A 64 -10.64 15.97 -7.90
C ILE A 64 -9.93 16.73 -9.02
N LYS A 65 -10.66 17.09 -10.06
CA LYS A 65 -10.15 17.86 -11.23
C LYS A 65 -8.92 17.20 -11.89
N GLY A 66 -8.80 15.89 -11.80
CA GLY A 66 -7.77 15.10 -12.46
C GLY A 66 -6.37 15.18 -11.86
N LYS A 67 -6.06 16.20 -11.06
CA LYS A 67 -4.69 16.44 -10.56
C LYS A 67 -4.56 16.41 -9.04
N PHE A 68 -5.65 16.52 -8.31
CA PHE A 68 -5.65 16.44 -6.86
C PHE A 68 -6.20 15.08 -6.43
N SER A 69 -5.35 14.25 -5.88
CA SER A 69 -5.69 12.86 -5.56
C SER A 69 -5.56 12.61 -4.06
N ARG A 70 -6.44 11.76 -3.55
CA ARG A 70 -6.35 11.23 -2.19
C ARG A 70 -6.23 9.72 -2.26
N VAL A 71 -5.26 9.18 -1.56
CA VAL A 71 -5.04 7.74 -1.44
C VAL A 71 -4.98 7.35 0.03
N LEU A 72 -5.34 6.11 0.31
CA LEU A 72 -5.38 5.61 1.68
C LEU A 72 -4.78 4.21 1.74
N SER A 73 -3.99 3.97 2.76
CA SER A 73 -3.47 2.64 3.03
C SER A 73 -3.55 2.29 4.51
N TRP A 74 -3.66 0.99 4.76
CA TRP A 74 -3.67 0.39 6.10
C TRP A 74 -2.34 -0.30 6.34
N TYR A 75 -1.95 -0.43 7.59
CA TYR A 75 -0.77 -1.20 7.94
C TYR A 75 -0.78 -1.60 9.41
N ASP A 76 -0.25 -2.78 9.69
CA ASP A 76 0.09 -3.20 11.03
C ASP A 76 1.51 -2.72 11.31
N ASN A 77 1.63 -1.64 12.08
CA ASN A 77 2.90 -0.95 12.28
C ASN A 77 3.98 -1.80 12.96
N GLU A 78 3.58 -2.77 13.77
CA GLU A 78 4.52 -3.67 14.45
C GLU A 78 4.81 -4.92 13.61
N TRP A 79 3.77 -5.58 13.14
CA TRP A 79 3.90 -6.84 12.41
C TRP A 79 4.53 -6.66 11.03
N GLY A 80 4.09 -5.66 10.29
CA GLY A 80 4.67 -5.34 8.98
C GLY A 80 6.15 -5.01 9.08
N PHE A 81 6.54 -4.19 10.03
CA PHE A 81 7.93 -3.84 10.29
C PHE A 81 8.77 -5.07 10.67
N SER A 82 8.26 -5.91 11.55
CA SER A 82 8.94 -7.14 11.97
C SER A 82 9.20 -8.08 10.79
N ASN A 83 8.23 -8.19 9.88
CA ASN A 83 8.40 -8.98 8.66
C ASN A 83 9.48 -8.38 7.75
N ARG A 84 9.54 -7.04 7.61
CA ARG A 84 10.59 -6.39 6.82
C ARG A 84 11.97 -6.57 7.44
N MET A 85 12.08 -6.60 8.76
CA MET A 85 13.35 -6.92 9.43
C MET A 85 13.84 -8.31 9.06
N CYS A 86 12.97 -9.29 9.04
CA CYS A 86 13.31 -10.66 8.62
C CYS A 86 13.74 -10.70 7.15
N ASP A 87 13.03 -10.00 6.27
CA ASP A 87 13.37 -9.93 4.84
C ASP A 87 14.76 -9.31 4.65
N THR A 88 15.07 -8.25 5.38
CA THR A 88 16.36 -7.57 5.34
C THR A 88 17.48 -8.49 5.82
N ALA A 89 17.24 -9.22 6.91
CA ALA A 89 18.21 -10.19 7.44
C ALA A 89 18.51 -11.29 6.41
N LEU A 90 17.48 -11.79 5.72
CA LEU A 90 17.64 -12.78 4.66
C LEU A 90 18.48 -12.22 3.49
N GLN A 91 18.24 -10.99 3.08
CA GLN A 91 19.03 -10.35 2.03
C GLN A 91 20.49 -10.18 2.42
N ILE A 92 20.76 -9.78 3.65
CA ILE A 92 22.13 -9.67 4.16
C ILE A 92 22.80 -11.04 4.15
N ALA A 93 22.10 -12.09 4.56
CA ALA A 93 22.63 -13.45 4.55
C ALA A 93 22.99 -13.92 3.14
N GLU A 94 22.23 -13.53 2.12
CA GLU A 94 22.52 -13.86 0.72
C GLU A 94 23.79 -13.15 0.20
N LEU A 95 24.17 -12.02 0.78
CA LEU A 95 25.37 -11.26 0.40
C LEU A 95 26.66 -11.78 1.04
N ILE A 96 26.56 -12.62 2.04
CA ILE A 96 27.68 -13.24 2.74
C ILE A 96 27.95 -14.67 2.15
#